data_1d26716067c5c80ed513da4fe7976cd5
#
_entry.id   1d26716067c5c80ed513da4fe7976cd5
#
_cell.length_a   1.000
_cell.length_b   1.000
_cell.length_c   1.000
_cell.angle_alpha   90.00
_cell.angle_beta   90.00
_cell.angle_gamma   90.00
#
_symmetry.space_group_name_H-M   'P 1'
#
loop_
_entity.id
_entity.type
_entity.pdbx_description
1 polymer ?
#
loop_
_entity_poly.entity_id
_entity_poly.type
_entity_poly.pdbx_seq_one_letter_code
_entity_poly.pdbx_strand_id
1 'polypeptide(L)'
;QGDVREVDFSNIHFPPDVLIGGPPCQDFSSVKGGKQLGKEGRRGRLYLEFMRAVIQLQPKFFVFENVPGLTSANNGEVYDIIRNDLGNLSDRARLTDICREMKMDAEGLGDLPGYDILFDDIIDAPNLGVPQTRRRLIIIGIRRDLFDRFHILKQYQMRDEFAHQLMGKNTLFPLFPLTVLEVFEGRP
;
A
#
# COMPACT_ATOMS: atom_id res chain seq x y z
N GLN A 1 -10.87 -18.24 7.11
CA GLN A 1 -9.78 -18.33 6.11
C GLN A 1 -10.40 -18.70 4.77
N GLY A 2 -10.17 -17.91 3.73
CA GLY A 2 -10.77 -18.09 2.41
C GLY A 2 -10.12 -17.21 1.36
N ASP A 3 -10.68 -17.21 0.17
CA ASP A 3 -10.26 -16.36 -0.92
C ASP A 3 -10.80 -14.95 -0.69
N VAL A 4 -9.93 -13.94 -0.78
CA VAL A 4 -10.30 -12.54 -0.59
C VAL A 4 -11.36 -12.06 -1.60
N ARG A 5 -11.43 -12.70 -2.77
CA ARG A 5 -12.45 -12.42 -3.81
C ARG A 5 -13.87 -12.77 -3.39
N GLU A 6 -14.00 -13.69 -2.44
CA GLU A 6 -15.28 -14.17 -1.89
C GLU A 6 -15.68 -13.40 -0.62
N VAL A 7 -14.81 -12.53 -0.11
CA VAL A 7 -15.11 -11.76 1.11
C VAL A 7 -16.11 -10.67 0.80
N ASP A 8 -17.22 -10.68 1.52
CA ASP A 8 -18.17 -9.56 1.55
C ASP A 8 -17.80 -8.60 2.67
N PHE A 9 -17.17 -7.49 2.33
CA PHE A 9 -16.75 -6.48 3.29
C PHE A 9 -17.95 -5.70 3.89
N SER A 10 -19.14 -5.75 3.29
CA SER A 10 -20.33 -5.10 3.86
C SER A 10 -20.79 -5.72 5.20
N ASN A 11 -20.36 -6.95 5.46
CA ASN A 11 -20.60 -7.62 6.73
C ASN A 11 -19.68 -7.15 7.88
N ILE A 12 -18.71 -6.28 7.57
CA ILE A 12 -17.84 -5.69 8.58
C ILE A 12 -18.47 -4.38 9.05
N HIS A 13 -19.13 -4.44 10.20
CA HIS A 13 -19.93 -3.33 10.74
C HIS A 13 -19.08 -2.18 11.31
N PHE A 14 -17.81 -2.39 11.57
CA PHE A 14 -16.90 -1.38 12.07
C PHE A 14 -15.73 -1.20 11.11
N PRO A 15 -15.51 0.02 10.57
CA PRO A 15 -14.34 0.25 9.74
C PRO A 15 -13.06 -0.02 10.56
N PRO A 16 -12.10 -0.77 10.02
CA PRO A 16 -10.84 -1.01 10.71
C PRO A 16 -10.04 0.27 10.84
N ASP A 17 -9.26 0.39 11.91
CA ASP A 17 -8.31 1.49 12.03
C ASP A 17 -7.20 1.37 10.98
N VAL A 18 -6.71 0.17 10.75
CA VAL A 18 -5.63 -0.11 9.80
C VAL A 18 -5.99 -1.31 8.92
N LEU A 19 -5.84 -1.15 7.62
CA LEU A 19 -5.88 -2.22 6.63
C LEU A 19 -4.48 -2.52 6.13
N ILE A 20 -4.02 -3.76 6.31
CA ILE A 20 -2.70 -4.21 5.83
C ILE A 20 -2.91 -5.26 4.74
N GLY A 21 -2.23 -5.10 3.61
CA GLY A 21 -2.29 -6.07 2.52
C GLY A 21 -1.04 -6.09 1.65
N GLY A 22 -0.66 -7.30 1.22
CA GLY A 22 0.44 -7.55 0.28
C GLY A 22 -0.05 -8.35 -0.92
N PRO A 23 -0.83 -7.76 -1.85
CA PRO A 23 -1.31 -8.48 -3.03
C PRO A 23 -0.13 -8.90 -3.91
N PRO A 24 -0.09 -10.15 -4.42
CA PRO A 24 1.03 -10.65 -5.20
C PRO A 24 1.22 -9.86 -6.51
N CYS A 25 2.49 -9.58 -6.82
CA CYS A 25 2.90 -8.84 -8.02
C CYS A 25 2.72 -9.63 -9.33
N GLN A 26 2.50 -10.94 -9.26
CA GLN A 26 2.45 -11.82 -10.44
C GLN A 26 1.34 -11.46 -11.42
N ASP A 27 0.25 -10.92 -10.96
CA ASP A 27 -0.89 -10.50 -11.78
C ASP A 27 -0.58 -9.30 -12.70
N PHE A 28 0.46 -8.52 -12.39
CA PHE A 28 0.92 -7.43 -13.24
C PHE A 28 1.86 -7.91 -14.36
N SER A 29 2.43 -9.12 -14.26
CA SER A 29 3.37 -9.66 -15.25
C SER A 29 2.67 -10.18 -16.52
N SER A 30 1.38 -10.44 -16.47
CA SER A 30 0.58 -10.83 -17.66
C SER A 30 0.44 -9.70 -18.68
N VAL A 31 0.84 -8.47 -18.33
CA VAL A 31 0.97 -7.33 -19.26
C VAL A 31 2.19 -7.47 -20.18
N LYS A 32 3.09 -8.46 -19.96
CA LYS A 32 4.34 -8.68 -20.73
C LYS A 32 4.18 -9.23 -22.15
N GLY A 33 2.99 -9.42 -22.61
CA GLY A 33 2.82 -9.91 -23.99
C GLY A 33 2.16 -8.86 -24.87
N GLY A 34 2.89 -7.94 -25.50
CA GLY A 34 2.59 -7.07 -26.65
C GLY A 34 1.22 -7.09 -27.36
N LYS A 35 0.23 -7.76 -26.83
CA LYS A 35 -1.16 -7.64 -27.18
C LYS A 35 -1.77 -6.56 -26.29
N GLN A 36 -2.18 -5.48 -26.90
CA GLN A 36 -3.06 -4.48 -26.30
C GLN A 36 -4.21 -5.21 -25.56
N LEU A 37 -3.98 -5.49 -24.26
CA LEU A 37 -5.10 -5.59 -23.36
C LEU A 37 -5.73 -4.20 -23.39
N GLY A 38 -6.98 -4.10 -23.83
CA GLY A 38 -7.71 -2.86 -23.88
C GLY A 38 -7.61 -2.13 -22.54
N LYS A 39 -8.07 -0.89 -22.46
CA LYS A 39 -8.02 -0.05 -21.24
C LYS A 39 -8.50 -0.77 -19.96
N GLU A 40 -9.18 -1.89 -20.11
CA GLU A 40 -9.65 -2.83 -19.10
C GLU A 40 -8.56 -3.87 -18.81
N GLY A 41 -8.03 -3.91 -17.58
CA GLY A 41 -7.10 -4.94 -17.12
C GLY A 41 -5.65 -4.49 -16.93
N ARG A 42 -5.40 -3.20 -16.71
CA ARG A 42 -4.05 -2.69 -16.36
C ARG A 42 -3.66 -2.98 -14.93
N ARG A 43 -4.65 -3.24 -14.08
CA ARG A 43 -4.47 -3.51 -12.64
C ARG A 43 -4.51 -5.02 -12.41
N GLY A 44 -3.61 -5.52 -11.58
CA GLY A 44 -3.63 -6.93 -11.18
C GLY A 44 -4.90 -7.26 -10.38
N ARG A 45 -5.45 -8.46 -10.58
CA ARG A 45 -6.74 -8.86 -9.98
C ARG A 45 -6.72 -8.79 -8.44
N LEU A 46 -5.66 -9.25 -7.80
CA LEU A 46 -5.57 -9.23 -6.33
C LEU A 46 -5.24 -7.83 -5.79
N TYR A 47 -4.61 -6.98 -6.58
CA TYR A 47 -4.51 -5.56 -6.25
C TYR A 47 -5.88 -4.90 -6.21
N LEU A 48 -6.75 -5.21 -7.18
CA LEU A 48 -8.14 -4.70 -7.18
C LEU A 48 -8.92 -5.14 -5.93
N GLU A 49 -8.66 -6.33 -5.39
CA GLU A 49 -9.29 -6.76 -4.13
C GLU A 49 -8.79 -5.94 -2.93
N PHE A 50 -7.51 -5.57 -2.91
CA PHE A 50 -7.01 -4.62 -1.91
C PHE A 50 -7.70 -3.25 -2.05
N MET A 51 -7.84 -2.74 -3.29
CA MET A 51 -8.57 -1.50 -3.55
C MET A 51 -10.04 -1.60 -3.15
N ARG A 52 -10.70 -2.75 -3.40
CA ARG A 52 -12.07 -3.00 -2.97
C ARG A 52 -12.20 -2.90 -1.45
N ALA A 53 -11.27 -3.50 -0.72
CA ALA A 53 -11.25 -3.39 0.74
C ALA A 53 -11.04 -1.94 1.22
N VAL A 54 -10.11 -1.20 0.63
CA VAL A 54 -9.87 0.21 0.95
C VAL A 54 -11.12 1.06 0.70
N ILE A 55 -11.78 0.86 -0.46
CA ILE A 55 -12.97 1.63 -0.86
C ILE A 55 -14.17 1.31 0.03
N GLN A 56 -14.41 0.05 0.35
CA GLN A 56 -15.59 -0.36 1.12
C GLN A 56 -15.43 -0.17 2.62
N LEU A 57 -14.23 -0.41 3.16
CA LEU A 57 -13.98 -0.32 4.60
C LEU A 57 -13.55 1.07 5.07
N GLN A 58 -13.03 1.91 4.18
CA GLN A 58 -12.56 3.26 4.52
C GLN A 58 -11.68 3.30 5.78
N PRO A 59 -10.61 2.48 5.88
CA PRO A 59 -9.76 2.43 7.07
C PRO A 59 -9.14 3.80 7.35
N LYS A 60 -8.75 4.06 8.61
CA LYS A 60 -8.02 5.29 8.95
C LYS A 60 -6.65 5.32 8.30
N PHE A 61 -5.98 4.16 8.26
CA PHE A 61 -4.70 3.95 7.60
C PHE A 61 -4.75 2.72 6.72
N PHE A 62 -3.98 2.72 5.66
CA PHE A 62 -3.64 1.50 4.95
C PHE A 62 -2.12 1.30 4.91
N VAL A 63 -1.72 0.04 4.86
CA VAL A 63 -0.34 -0.39 4.59
C VAL A 63 -0.38 -1.36 3.42
N PHE A 64 0.22 -0.96 2.31
CA PHE A 64 0.39 -1.79 1.13
C PHE A 64 1.85 -2.29 1.09
N GLU A 65 2.03 -3.60 1.04
CA GLU A 65 3.36 -4.23 0.97
C GLU A 65 3.54 -4.91 -0.38
N ASN A 66 4.76 -4.79 -0.96
CA ASN A 66 5.10 -5.55 -2.14
C ASN A 66 6.62 -5.76 -2.27
N VAL A 67 7.03 -6.48 -3.32
CA VAL A 67 8.45 -6.68 -3.64
C VAL A 67 9.04 -5.42 -4.28
N PRO A 68 10.36 -5.13 -4.09
CA PRO A 68 11.02 -3.98 -4.69
C PRO A 68 10.88 -3.91 -6.22
N GLY A 69 10.86 -5.07 -6.89
CA GLY A 69 10.71 -5.14 -8.34
C GLY A 69 9.45 -4.49 -8.90
N LEU A 70 8.44 -4.22 -8.05
CA LEU A 70 7.23 -3.52 -8.46
C LEU A 70 7.54 -2.09 -8.95
N THR A 71 8.51 -1.40 -8.34
CA THR A 71 8.88 -0.02 -8.71
C THR A 71 9.50 0.10 -10.10
N SER A 72 10.03 -1.01 -10.64
CA SER A 72 10.61 -1.06 -11.99
C SER A 72 9.79 -1.90 -12.98
N ALA A 73 8.72 -2.54 -12.52
CA ALA A 73 7.86 -3.36 -13.36
C ALA A 73 7.23 -2.50 -14.48
N ASN A 74 7.36 -2.97 -15.71
CA ASN A 74 6.86 -2.26 -16.90
C ASN A 74 7.34 -0.79 -16.95
N ASN A 75 8.65 -0.57 -16.76
CA ASN A 75 9.29 0.76 -16.70
C ASN A 75 8.70 1.70 -15.63
N GLY A 76 8.18 1.15 -14.52
CA GLY A 76 7.59 1.91 -13.42
C GLY A 76 6.08 2.19 -13.56
N GLU A 77 5.49 1.92 -14.73
CA GLU A 77 4.07 2.22 -14.99
C GLU A 77 3.12 1.59 -13.96
N VAL A 78 3.41 0.34 -13.55
CA VAL A 78 2.58 -0.38 -12.57
C VAL A 78 2.61 0.32 -11.21
N TYR A 79 3.79 0.71 -10.77
CA TYR A 79 3.97 1.42 -9.51
C TYR A 79 3.24 2.78 -9.54
N ASP A 80 3.36 3.52 -10.62
CA ASP A 80 2.68 4.82 -10.80
C ASP A 80 1.15 4.67 -10.77
N ILE A 81 0.60 3.61 -11.39
CA ILE A 81 -0.83 3.30 -11.32
C ILE A 81 -1.26 3.08 -9.87
N ILE A 82 -0.57 2.19 -9.15
CA ILE A 82 -0.90 1.86 -7.75
C ILE A 82 -0.83 3.09 -6.87
N ARG A 83 0.25 3.84 -6.96
CA ARG A 83 0.46 5.06 -6.18
C ARG A 83 -0.61 6.11 -6.45
N ASN A 84 -0.94 6.30 -7.73
CA ASN A 84 -1.98 7.24 -8.13
C ASN A 84 -3.38 6.78 -7.70
N ASP A 85 -3.69 5.50 -7.81
CA ASP A 85 -4.98 4.96 -7.36
C ASP A 85 -5.15 5.15 -5.85
N LEU A 86 -4.14 4.78 -5.05
CA LEU A 86 -4.18 4.89 -3.60
C LEU A 86 -4.26 6.34 -3.11
N GLY A 87 -3.56 7.27 -3.78
CA GLY A 87 -3.54 8.68 -3.40
C GLY A 87 -4.75 9.50 -3.87
N ASN A 88 -5.48 9.04 -4.89
CA ASN A 88 -6.50 9.86 -5.56
C ASN A 88 -7.91 9.23 -5.58
N LEU A 89 -8.29 8.48 -4.53
CA LEU A 89 -9.64 7.92 -4.42
C LEU A 89 -10.75 8.97 -4.24
N SER A 90 -10.40 10.20 -3.90
CA SER A 90 -11.34 11.35 -3.90
C SER A 90 -11.63 11.89 -5.31
N ASP A 91 -10.83 11.55 -6.31
CA ASP A 91 -11.11 11.89 -7.70
C ASP A 91 -12.19 10.94 -8.24
N ARG A 92 -13.37 11.50 -8.53
CA ARG A 92 -14.53 10.75 -8.98
C ARG A 92 -14.30 10.01 -10.30
N ALA A 93 -13.56 10.59 -11.23
CA ALA A 93 -13.25 9.94 -12.50
C ALA A 93 -12.37 8.71 -12.30
N ARG A 94 -11.34 8.83 -11.45
CA ARG A 94 -10.46 7.72 -11.10
C ARG A 94 -11.19 6.63 -10.32
N LEU A 95 -11.98 7.00 -9.32
CA LEU A 95 -12.80 6.05 -8.56
C LEU A 95 -13.73 5.26 -9.50
N THR A 96 -14.38 5.93 -10.43
CA THR A 96 -15.27 5.29 -11.43
C THR A 96 -14.48 4.31 -12.32
N ASP A 97 -13.26 4.67 -12.73
CA ASP A 97 -12.41 3.81 -13.55
C ASP A 97 -11.97 2.54 -12.77
N ILE A 98 -11.59 2.68 -11.51
CA ILE A 98 -11.25 1.56 -10.63
C ILE A 98 -12.47 0.66 -10.39
N CYS A 99 -13.63 1.24 -10.07
CA CYS A 99 -14.87 0.50 -9.83
C CYS A 99 -15.32 -0.28 -11.08
N ARG A 100 -15.14 0.29 -12.26
CA ARG A 100 -15.46 -0.40 -13.53
C ARG A 100 -14.62 -1.67 -13.69
N GLU A 101 -13.33 -1.62 -13.41
CA GLU A 101 -12.47 -2.81 -13.49
C GLU A 101 -12.88 -3.87 -12.45
N MET A 102 -13.35 -3.46 -11.28
CA MET A 102 -13.86 -4.34 -10.22
C MET A 102 -15.30 -4.82 -10.43
N LYS A 103 -16.01 -4.28 -11.45
CA LYS A 103 -17.45 -4.49 -11.67
C LYS A 103 -18.30 -4.06 -10.48
N MET A 104 -17.87 -3.00 -9.80
CA MET A 104 -18.60 -2.37 -8.69
C MET A 104 -19.38 -1.17 -9.17
N ASP A 105 -20.51 -0.90 -8.52
CA ASP A 105 -21.25 0.33 -8.72
C ASP A 105 -20.53 1.50 -8.03
N ALA A 106 -20.06 2.44 -8.84
CA ALA A 106 -19.44 3.66 -8.35
C ALA A 106 -20.49 4.71 -7.92
N GLU A 107 -21.70 4.69 -8.50
CA GLU A 107 -22.74 5.68 -8.20
C GLU A 107 -23.29 5.51 -6.77
N GLY A 108 -23.37 4.27 -6.29
CA GLY A 108 -23.76 3.94 -4.92
C GLY A 108 -22.72 4.34 -3.86
N LEU A 109 -21.48 4.62 -4.27
CA LEU A 109 -20.46 5.14 -3.37
C LEU A 109 -20.63 6.67 -3.25
N GLY A 110 -20.74 7.17 -2.03
CA GLY A 110 -20.66 8.60 -1.75
C GLY A 110 -19.29 9.19 -2.09
N ASP A 111 -19.09 10.47 -1.77
CA ASP A 111 -17.78 11.09 -1.90
C ASP A 111 -16.80 10.47 -0.89
N LEU A 112 -15.71 9.93 -1.41
CA LEU A 112 -14.66 9.36 -0.58
C LEU A 112 -13.63 10.44 -0.23
N PRO A 113 -13.16 10.51 1.02
CA PRO A 113 -12.17 11.50 1.41
C PRO A 113 -10.81 11.29 0.73
N GLY A 114 -10.55 10.06 0.24
CA GLY A 114 -9.25 9.69 -0.30
C GLY A 114 -8.18 9.56 0.78
N TYR A 115 -6.93 9.41 0.34
CA TYR A 115 -5.79 9.19 1.24
C TYR A 115 -4.62 10.09 0.86
N ASP A 116 -3.88 10.52 1.87
CA ASP A 116 -2.55 11.11 1.73
C ASP A 116 -1.49 10.06 1.99
N ILE A 117 -0.50 9.98 1.10
CA ILE A 117 0.61 9.06 1.26
C ILE A 117 1.59 9.64 2.29
N LEU A 118 1.75 8.93 3.41
CA LEU A 118 2.69 9.28 4.48
C LEU A 118 4.08 8.76 4.21
N PHE A 119 4.18 7.55 3.66
CA PHE A 119 5.43 6.85 3.40
C PHE A 119 5.31 6.04 2.11
N ASP A 120 6.36 6.02 1.31
CA ASP A 120 6.41 5.31 0.05
C ASP A 120 7.86 5.07 -0.34
N ASP A 121 8.45 3.97 0.15
CA ASP A 121 9.84 3.62 -0.10
C ASP A 121 10.11 2.12 0.14
N ILE A 122 11.32 1.70 -0.23
CA ILE A 122 11.81 0.35 -0.02
C ILE A 122 12.53 0.27 1.33
N ILE A 123 12.01 -0.53 2.23
CA ILE A 123 12.63 -0.79 3.53
C ILE A 123 13.49 -2.06 3.49
N ASP A 124 14.56 -2.04 4.30
CA ASP A 124 15.42 -3.19 4.57
C ASP A 124 15.08 -3.76 5.96
N ALA A 125 14.59 -4.99 6.01
CA ALA A 125 14.17 -5.63 7.27
C ALA A 125 15.28 -5.70 8.34
N PRO A 126 16.56 -5.92 8.00
CA PRO A 126 17.66 -5.89 8.97
C PRO A 126 17.78 -4.56 9.72
N ASN A 127 17.47 -3.43 9.06
CA ASN A 127 17.52 -2.10 9.69
C ASN A 127 16.43 -1.90 10.75
N LEU A 128 15.40 -2.74 10.72
CA LEU A 128 14.31 -2.76 11.70
C LEU A 128 14.51 -3.86 12.78
N GLY A 129 15.70 -4.45 12.86
CA GLY A 129 16.01 -5.50 13.82
C GLY A 129 15.53 -6.90 13.43
N VAL A 130 15.11 -7.10 12.18
CA VAL A 130 14.75 -8.43 11.66
C VAL A 130 15.99 -9.07 11.06
N PRO A 131 16.47 -10.23 11.58
CA PRO A 131 17.70 -10.87 11.13
C PRO A 131 17.50 -11.65 9.81
N GLN A 132 16.97 -10.97 8.81
CA GLN A 132 16.70 -11.53 7.48
C GLN A 132 16.99 -10.48 6.42
N THR A 133 17.80 -10.82 5.44
CA THR A 133 18.00 -9.98 4.24
C THR A 133 16.72 -9.97 3.41
N ARG A 134 15.84 -8.97 3.65
CA ARG A 134 14.56 -8.85 3.00
C ARG A 134 14.25 -7.38 2.74
N ARG A 135 14.13 -7.03 1.46
CA ARG A 135 13.70 -5.70 1.03
C ARG A 135 12.24 -5.71 0.61
N ARG A 136 11.48 -4.69 1.00
CA ARG A 136 10.07 -4.56 0.64
C ARG A 136 9.70 -3.13 0.35
N LEU A 137 8.92 -2.95 -0.72
CA LEU A 137 8.20 -1.71 -0.96
C LEU A 137 7.07 -1.62 0.07
N ILE A 138 7.00 -0.51 0.77
CA ILE A 138 5.92 -0.20 1.70
C ILE A 138 5.31 1.14 1.29
N ILE A 139 4.00 1.16 1.11
CA ILE A 139 3.24 2.40 0.92
C ILE A 139 2.25 2.51 2.09
N ILE A 140 2.31 3.62 2.82
CA ILE A 140 1.42 3.90 3.94
C ILE A 140 0.62 5.16 3.62
N GLY A 141 -0.70 5.05 3.72
CA GLY A 141 -1.60 6.18 3.57
C GLY A 141 -2.44 6.43 4.81
N ILE A 142 -2.75 7.69 5.04
CA ILE A 142 -3.72 8.15 6.04
C ILE A 142 -4.94 8.74 5.33
N ARG A 143 -6.13 8.47 5.83
CA ARG A 143 -7.35 9.02 5.28
C ARG A 143 -7.35 10.55 5.42
N ARG A 144 -7.62 11.25 4.32
CA ARG A 144 -7.40 12.70 4.19
C ARG A 144 -8.20 13.52 5.21
N ASP A 145 -9.45 13.15 5.48
CA ASP A 145 -10.29 13.86 6.47
C ASP A 145 -9.72 13.82 7.90
N LEU A 146 -8.86 12.83 8.20
CA LEU A 146 -8.13 12.75 9.46
C LEU A 146 -6.85 13.57 9.41
N PHE A 147 -6.12 13.50 8.29
CA PHE A 147 -4.86 14.18 8.11
C PHE A 147 -5.02 15.70 8.05
N ASP A 148 -6.07 16.18 7.41
CA ASP A 148 -6.37 17.61 7.28
C ASP A 148 -6.76 18.28 8.62
N ARG A 149 -7.06 17.49 9.66
CA ARG A 149 -7.25 18.00 11.02
C ARG A 149 -5.96 18.49 11.67
N PHE A 150 -4.82 18.06 11.16
CA PHE A 150 -3.52 18.49 11.69
C PHE A 150 -3.05 19.75 10.96
N HIS A 151 -2.46 20.67 11.74
CA HIS A 151 -1.76 21.80 11.16
C HIS A 151 -0.65 21.35 10.22
N ILE A 152 -0.39 22.10 9.15
CA ILE A 152 0.57 21.73 8.08
C ILE A 152 1.95 21.32 8.61
N LEU A 153 2.47 22.02 9.64
CA LEU A 153 3.74 21.65 10.27
C LEU A 153 3.69 20.25 10.92
N LYS A 154 2.55 19.88 11.51
CA LYS A 154 2.37 18.55 12.09
C LYS A 154 2.29 17.47 11.01
N GLN A 155 1.68 17.77 9.88
CA GLN A 155 1.63 16.86 8.73
C GLN A 155 3.04 16.56 8.20
N TYR A 156 3.91 17.56 8.06
CA TYR A 156 5.32 17.37 7.69
C TYR A 156 6.07 16.55 8.73
N GLN A 157 5.90 16.85 10.02
CA GLN A 157 6.53 16.10 11.10
C GLN A 157 6.12 14.62 11.10
N MET A 158 4.84 14.32 10.86
CA MET A 158 4.38 12.94 10.75
C MET A 158 5.04 12.18 9.60
N ARG A 159 5.15 12.79 8.42
CA ARG A 159 5.82 12.18 7.26
C ARG A 159 7.31 11.93 7.55
N ASP A 160 7.98 12.90 8.13
CA ASP A 160 9.39 12.79 8.49
C ASP A 160 9.63 11.71 9.53
N GLU A 161 8.79 11.64 10.57
CA GLU A 161 8.85 10.61 11.61
C GLU A 161 8.65 9.20 11.02
N PHE A 162 7.66 8.99 10.15
CA PHE A 162 7.47 7.72 9.46
C PHE A 162 8.71 7.31 8.65
N ALA A 163 9.29 8.26 7.90
CA ALA A 163 10.50 8.00 7.14
C ALA A 163 11.69 7.64 8.06
N HIS A 164 11.86 8.38 9.14
CA HIS A 164 12.93 8.12 10.11
C HIS A 164 12.81 6.73 10.76
N GLN A 165 11.61 6.36 11.20
CA GLN A 165 11.37 5.08 11.87
C GLN A 165 11.52 3.89 10.90
N LEU A 166 10.95 3.99 9.70
CA LEU A 166 10.92 2.88 8.75
C LEU A 166 12.25 2.72 8.00
N MET A 167 12.98 3.80 7.75
CA MET A 167 14.30 3.73 7.10
C MET A 167 15.43 3.37 8.06
N GLY A 168 15.13 3.10 9.32
CA GLY A 168 16.10 2.67 10.30
C GLY A 168 17.07 3.76 10.78
N LYS A 169 16.83 5.02 10.44
CA LYS A 169 17.72 6.13 10.84
C LYS A 169 17.78 6.37 12.34
N ASN A 170 16.73 5.98 13.06
CA ASN A 170 16.62 6.12 14.52
C ASN A 170 16.47 4.78 15.25
N THR A 171 16.75 3.66 14.59
CA THR A 171 16.69 2.34 15.22
C THR A 171 17.95 2.07 16.06
N LEU A 172 17.84 1.15 16.99
CA LEU A 172 19.00 0.65 17.77
C LEU A 172 20.07 -0.02 16.88
N PHE A 173 19.74 -0.32 15.60
CA PHE A 173 20.59 -1.05 14.67
C PHE A 173 20.91 -0.30 13.37
N PRO A 174 21.01 1.05 13.34
CA PRO A 174 21.18 1.78 12.08
C PRO A 174 22.54 1.52 11.41
N LEU A 175 23.57 1.20 12.20
CA LEU A 175 24.94 0.98 11.72
C LEU A 175 25.30 -0.50 11.65
N PHE A 176 24.59 -1.34 12.39
CA PHE A 176 24.86 -2.77 12.52
C PHE A 176 23.53 -3.54 12.50
N PRO A 177 23.00 -3.84 11.32
CA PRO A 177 21.80 -4.65 11.20
C PRO A 177 22.00 -6.00 11.88
N LEU A 178 20.97 -6.45 12.58
CA LEU A 178 21.01 -7.71 13.33
C LEU A 178 21.13 -8.89 12.35
N THR A 179 22.11 -9.76 12.59
CA THR A 179 22.28 -11.00 11.83
C THR A 179 21.59 -12.17 12.53
N VAL A 180 21.35 -13.26 11.76
CA VAL A 180 20.78 -14.49 12.32
C VAL A 180 21.69 -15.06 13.43
N LEU A 181 23.01 -14.99 13.24
CA LEU A 181 24.00 -15.47 14.21
C LEU A 181 23.89 -14.69 15.53
N GLU A 182 23.81 -13.36 15.45
CA GLU A 182 23.68 -12.50 16.64
C GLU A 182 22.37 -12.71 17.40
N VAL A 183 21.30 -13.19 16.73
CA VAL A 183 20.05 -13.55 17.41
C VAL A 183 20.23 -14.79 18.28
N PHE A 184 21.00 -15.77 17.83
CA PHE A 184 21.20 -17.03 18.55
C PHE A 184 22.35 -16.97 19.56
N GLU A 185 23.41 -16.25 19.25
CA GLU A 185 24.64 -16.21 20.06
C GLU A 185 24.80 -14.91 20.89
N GLY A 186 23.97 -13.91 20.59
CA GLY A 186 24.12 -12.56 21.15
C GLY A 186 25.18 -11.75 20.40
N ARG A 187 25.16 -10.43 20.61
CA ARG A 187 26.23 -9.55 20.16
C ARG A 187 27.38 -9.59 21.17
N PRO A 188 28.61 -9.63 20.70
CA PRO A 188 29.77 -9.54 21.57
C PRO A 188 29.85 -8.18 22.28
#